data_190a7da30a67492aabf8ac9edfaf1ea8
#
_entry.id   190a7da30a67492aabf8ac9edfaf1ea8
#
_cell.length_a   1.000
_cell.length_b   1.000
_cell.length_c   1.000
_cell.angle_alpha   90.00
_cell.angle_beta   90.00
_cell.angle_gamma   90.00
#
_symmetry.space_group_name_H-M   'P 1'
#
loop_
_entity.id
_entity.type
_entity.pdbx_description
1 polymer ?
#
loop_
_entity_poly.entity_id
_entity_poly.type
_entity_poly.pdbx_seq_one_letter_code
_entity_poly.pdbx_strand_id
1 'polypeptide(L)'
;MSDMINLIKQLRDRTGAGLMDCKKALLENNNNVDAACDWLREKGIAKQAKKASTRIAAEGIAWVLAEGNKAAIIEVNSETDFVANSDPFRALVKEVNTLVLASAPKTLDEAKELKNADGKSIADLFVDATVKLGEKLDFRRFEVVEKADDEVFGPYIHMNGKIATLVVLKGGN
;
A
#
# COMPACT_ATOMS: atom_id res chain seq x y z
N MET A 1 33.44 7.69 -12.82
CA MET A 1 32.79 7.77 -11.49
C MET A 1 31.49 8.58 -11.53
N SER A 2 31.39 9.63 -12.32
CA SER A 2 30.16 10.44 -12.47
C SER A 2 28.97 9.65 -12.99
N ASP A 3 29.19 8.73 -13.95
CA ASP A 3 28.10 7.98 -14.59
C ASP A 3 27.37 7.04 -13.63
N MET A 4 28.09 6.31 -12.78
CA MET A 4 27.49 5.43 -11.77
C MET A 4 26.61 6.22 -10.77
N ILE A 5 27.07 7.38 -10.34
CA ILE A 5 26.32 8.23 -9.40
C ILE A 5 25.02 8.71 -10.05
N ASN A 6 25.07 9.11 -11.33
CA ASN A 6 23.91 9.54 -12.08
C ASN A 6 22.90 8.38 -12.28
N LEU A 7 23.39 7.18 -12.62
CA LEU A 7 22.56 5.99 -12.75
C LEU A 7 21.90 5.60 -11.41
N ILE A 8 22.64 5.67 -10.30
CA ILE A 8 22.08 5.44 -8.96
C ILE A 8 20.98 6.45 -8.65
N LYS A 9 21.20 7.74 -8.94
CA LYS A 9 20.20 8.79 -8.72
C LYS A 9 18.95 8.50 -9.54
N GLN A 10 19.10 8.24 -10.84
CA GLN A 10 18.00 7.91 -11.75
C GLN A 10 17.19 6.69 -11.25
N LEU A 11 17.87 5.63 -10.83
CA LEU A 11 17.22 4.42 -10.33
C LEU A 11 16.48 4.68 -9.01
N ARG A 12 17.06 5.49 -8.11
CA ARG A 12 16.39 5.92 -6.86
C ARG A 12 15.16 6.76 -7.11
N ASP A 13 15.23 7.71 -8.03
CA ASP A 13 14.10 8.58 -8.36
C ASP A 13 12.93 7.76 -8.92
N ARG A 14 13.22 6.68 -9.67
CA ARG A 14 12.20 5.77 -10.24
C ARG A 14 11.63 4.78 -9.23
N THR A 15 12.44 4.26 -8.32
CA THR A 15 12.05 3.12 -7.46
C THR A 15 11.87 3.49 -5.99
N GLY A 16 12.45 4.60 -5.55
CA GLY A 16 12.51 4.95 -4.13
C GLY A 16 13.41 4.05 -3.29
N ALA A 17 14.12 3.08 -3.89
CA ALA A 17 14.99 2.15 -3.18
C ALA A 17 16.21 2.82 -2.54
N GLY A 18 16.79 2.18 -1.52
CA GLY A 18 18.00 2.65 -0.84
C GLY A 18 19.21 2.74 -1.78
N LEU A 19 20.14 3.66 -1.49
CA LEU A 19 21.33 3.91 -2.33
C LEU A 19 22.15 2.64 -2.57
N MET A 20 22.37 1.81 -1.54
CA MET A 20 23.13 0.59 -1.65
C MET A 20 22.41 -0.50 -2.47
N ASP A 21 21.08 -0.57 -2.34
CA ASP A 21 20.26 -1.49 -3.14
C ASP A 21 20.29 -1.09 -4.61
N CYS A 22 20.16 0.21 -4.92
CA CYS A 22 20.29 0.72 -6.29
C CYS A 22 21.68 0.45 -6.89
N LYS A 23 22.74 0.70 -6.13
CA LYS A 23 24.11 0.40 -6.58
C LYS A 23 24.28 -1.08 -6.90
N LYS A 24 23.81 -1.96 -6.01
CA LYS A 24 23.87 -3.41 -6.22
C LYS A 24 23.07 -3.84 -7.44
N ALA A 25 21.86 -3.35 -7.59
CA ALA A 25 21.00 -3.64 -8.74
C ALA A 25 21.67 -3.27 -10.07
N LEU A 26 22.29 -2.09 -10.14
CA LEU A 26 23.02 -1.65 -11.34
C LEU A 26 24.21 -2.53 -11.65
N LEU A 27 25.01 -2.90 -10.66
CA LEU A 27 26.17 -3.78 -10.86
C LEU A 27 25.75 -5.17 -11.35
N GLU A 28 24.69 -5.74 -10.79
CA GLU A 28 24.16 -7.07 -11.18
C GLU A 28 23.50 -7.05 -12.58
N ASN A 29 23.16 -5.87 -13.11
CA ASN A 29 22.47 -5.71 -14.39
C ASN A 29 23.27 -4.87 -15.40
N ASN A 30 24.60 -4.90 -15.34
CA ASN A 30 25.49 -4.23 -16.29
C ASN A 30 25.19 -2.72 -16.46
N ASN A 31 24.79 -2.05 -15.39
CA ASN A 31 24.39 -0.65 -15.35
C ASN A 31 23.14 -0.30 -16.21
N ASN A 32 22.35 -1.29 -16.59
CA ASN A 32 21.08 -1.08 -17.24
C ASN A 32 20.01 -0.72 -16.21
N VAL A 33 19.47 0.51 -16.28
CA VAL A 33 18.51 1.05 -15.31
C VAL A 33 17.19 0.30 -15.35
N ASP A 34 16.68 -0.08 -16.52
CA ASP A 34 15.41 -0.79 -16.67
C ASP A 34 15.51 -2.21 -16.07
N ALA A 35 16.56 -2.97 -16.45
CA ALA A 35 16.82 -4.28 -15.85
C ALA A 35 17.05 -4.19 -14.34
N ALA A 36 17.69 -3.12 -13.85
CA ALA A 36 17.89 -2.89 -12.42
C ALA A 36 16.57 -2.57 -11.69
N CYS A 37 15.61 -1.89 -12.33
CA CYS A 37 14.27 -1.71 -11.78
C CYS A 37 13.57 -3.06 -11.60
N ASP A 38 13.56 -3.90 -12.62
CA ASP A 38 12.94 -5.23 -12.58
C ASP A 38 13.61 -6.12 -11.53
N TRP A 39 14.94 -6.10 -11.46
CA TRP A 39 15.70 -6.81 -10.43
C TRP A 39 15.34 -6.37 -9.01
N LEU A 40 15.19 -5.05 -8.78
CA LEU A 40 14.77 -4.51 -7.48
C LEU A 40 13.35 -4.95 -7.13
N ARG A 41 12.45 -5.01 -8.11
CA ARG A 41 11.09 -5.49 -7.93
C ARG A 41 11.06 -6.97 -7.55
N GLU A 42 11.77 -7.82 -8.27
CA GLU A 42 11.89 -9.26 -7.96
C GLU A 42 12.49 -9.49 -6.56
N LYS A 43 13.54 -8.74 -6.21
CA LYS A 43 14.13 -8.80 -4.87
C LYS A 43 13.19 -8.27 -3.80
N GLY A 44 12.37 -7.28 -4.12
CA GLY A 44 11.30 -6.78 -3.24
C GLY A 44 10.27 -7.86 -2.95
N ILE A 45 9.80 -8.59 -3.96
CA ILE A 45 8.91 -9.74 -3.81
C ILE A 45 9.52 -10.80 -2.91
N ALA A 46 10.78 -11.22 -3.16
CA ALA A 46 11.48 -12.20 -2.35
C ALA A 46 11.69 -11.73 -0.90
N LYS A 47 12.00 -10.44 -0.70
CA LYS A 47 12.18 -9.84 0.62
C LYS A 47 10.85 -9.76 1.37
N GLN A 48 9.75 -9.43 0.68
CA GLN A 48 8.41 -9.43 1.25
C GLN A 48 8.00 -10.84 1.68
N ALA A 49 8.18 -11.84 0.82
CA ALA A 49 7.88 -13.24 1.14
C ALA A 49 8.68 -13.73 2.37
N LYS A 50 9.98 -13.43 2.44
CA LYS A 50 10.83 -13.76 3.57
C LYS A 50 10.41 -13.03 4.85
N LYS A 51 10.09 -11.74 4.75
CA LYS A 51 9.61 -10.95 5.89
C LYS A 51 8.24 -11.42 6.36
N ALA A 52 7.35 -11.81 5.44
CA ALA A 52 6.03 -12.34 5.76
C ALA A 52 6.10 -13.56 6.68
N SER A 53 7.14 -14.40 6.54
CA SER A 53 7.32 -15.61 7.36
C SER A 53 7.96 -15.36 8.74
N THR A 54 8.69 -14.25 8.94
CA THR A 54 9.55 -14.05 10.12
C THR A 54 9.22 -12.82 10.95
N ARG A 55 8.47 -11.84 10.40
CA ARG A 55 8.18 -10.57 11.08
C ARG A 55 6.70 -10.35 11.25
N ILE A 56 6.33 -9.75 12.37
CA ILE A 56 4.94 -9.40 12.67
C ILE A 56 4.73 -7.94 12.29
N ALA A 57 3.78 -7.67 11.41
CA ALA A 57 3.29 -6.33 11.13
C ALA A 57 2.16 -6.03 12.13
N ALA A 58 2.52 -5.51 13.30
CA ALA A 58 1.59 -5.27 14.42
C ALA A 58 1.12 -3.81 14.49
N GLU A 59 1.87 -2.91 13.87
CA GLU A 59 1.50 -1.50 13.72
C GLU A 59 0.71 -1.28 12.43
N GLY A 60 0.30 -0.07 12.14
CA GLY A 60 -0.43 0.26 10.91
C GLY A 60 -1.54 1.24 11.16
N ILE A 61 -2.43 1.38 10.18
CA ILE A 61 -3.61 2.22 10.26
C ILE A 61 -4.85 1.51 9.70
N ALA A 62 -5.99 1.86 10.30
CA ALA A 62 -7.31 1.63 9.73
C ALA A 62 -7.80 2.91 9.06
N TRP A 63 -8.46 2.78 7.91
CA TRP A 63 -8.97 3.90 7.15
C TRP A 63 -10.38 3.62 6.67
N VAL A 64 -11.24 4.62 6.73
CA VAL A 64 -12.62 4.53 6.24
C VAL A 64 -12.88 5.64 5.22
N LEU A 65 -13.58 5.29 4.14
CA LEU A 65 -14.03 6.20 3.11
C LEU A 65 -15.49 5.86 2.79
N ALA A 66 -16.33 6.88 2.70
CA ALA A 66 -17.73 6.74 2.32
C ALA A 66 -18.04 7.68 1.16
N GLU A 67 -18.71 7.16 0.13
CA GLU A 67 -19.13 7.93 -1.05
C GLU A 67 -20.47 7.39 -1.56
N GLY A 68 -21.44 8.28 -1.70
CA GLY A 68 -22.80 7.90 -2.12
C GLY A 68 -23.45 6.91 -1.14
N ASN A 69 -23.83 5.74 -1.66
CA ASN A 69 -24.45 4.68 -0.89
C ASN A 69 -23.47 3.57 -0.46
N LYS A 70 -22.16 3.75 -0.67
CA LYS A 70 -21.10 2.79 -0.31
C LYS A 70 -20.10 3.37 0.65
N ALA A 71 -19.58 2.53 1.50
CA ALA A 71 -18.43 2.85 2.34
C ALA A 71 -17.47 1.64 2.38
N ALA A 72 -16.17 1.94 2.41
CA ALA A 72 -15.14 0.93 2.61
C ALA A 72 -14.30 1.27 3.83
N ILE A 73 -14.06 0.28 4.67
CA ILE A 73 -13.14 0.36 5.80
C ILE A 73 -12.06 -0.70 5.60
N ILE A 74 -10.80 -0.30 5.73
CA ILE A 74 -9.65 -1.18 5.52
C ILE A 74 -8.68 -1.13 6.69
N GLU A 75 -7.89 -2.19 6.85
CA GLU A 75 -6.74 -2.25 7.76
C GLU A 75 -5.50 -2.63 6.99
N VAL A 76 -4.47 -1.79 7.08
CA VAL A 76 -3.14 -2.03 6.50
C VAL A 76 -2.11 -1.92 7.61
N ASN A 77 -1.28 -2.95 7.74
CA ASN A 77 -0.28 -3.06 8.79
C ASN A 77 1.14 -2.85 8.25
N SER A 78 2.01 -2.38 9.14
CA SER A 78 3.46 -2.22 9.00
C SER A 78 4.18 -2.78 10.24
N GLU A 79 5.51 -2.89 10.19
CA GLU A 79 6.29 -3.38 11.33
C GLU A 79 6.39 -2.31 12.44
N THR A 80 6.50 -1.03 12.06
CA THR A 80 6.69 0.08 13.00
C THR A 80 5.65 1.18 12.81
N ASP A 81 5.45 1.94 13.87
CA ASP A 81 4.62 3.16 13.88
C ASP A 81 5.26 4.29 13.04
N PHE A 82 6.60 4.32 12.91
CA PHE A 82 7.28 5.27 12.03
C PHE A 82 6.82 5.13 10.57
N VAL A 83 6.76 3.90 10.06
CA VAL A 83 6.24 3.64 8.71
C VAL A 83 4.75 3.90 8.64
N ALA A 84 3.96 3.46 9.63
CA ALA A 84 2.52 3.72 9.69
C ALA A 84 2.17 5.22 9.60
N ASN A 85 3.00 6.08 10.18
CA ASN A 85 2.83 7.53 10.17
C ASN A 85 3.46 8.24 8.98
N SER A 86 4.20 7.54 8.12
CA SER A 86 4.86 8.13 6.96
C SER A 86 3.87 8.49 5.84
N ASP A 87 4.13 9.60 5.13
CA ASP A 87 3.30 10.02 4.00
C ASP A 87 3.17 8.95 2.90
N PRO A 88 4.25 8.24 2.49
CA PRO A 88 4.13 7.21 1.47
C PRO A 88 3.24 6.05 1.87
N PHE A 89 3.26 5.62 3.14
CA PHE A 89 2.39 4.56 3.64
C PHE A 89 0.92 5.02 3.67
N ARG A 90 0.68 6.24 4.15
CA ARG A 90 -0.67 6.81 4.21
C ARG A 90 -1.27 7.03 2.81
N ALA A 91 -0.44 7.42 1.84
CA ALA A 91 -0.85 7.53 0.44
C ALA A 91 -1.28 6.16 -0.12
N LEU A 92 -0.48 5.10 0.12
CA LEU A 92 -0.83 3.74 -0.26
C LEU A 92 -2.18 3.31 0.34
N VAL A 93 -2.38 3.53 1.64
CA VAL A 93 -3.63 3.14 2.31
C VAL A 93 -4.84 3.85 1.70
N LYS A 94 -4.74 5.14 1.42
CA LYS A 94 -5.82 5.91 0.78
C LYS A 94 -6.11 5.41 -0.63
N GLU A 95 -5.08 5.16 -1.43
CA GLU A 95 -5.21 4.62 -2.79
C GLU A 95 -5.89 3.26 -2.78
N VAL A 96 -5.44 2.34 -1.92
CA VAL A 96 -6.05 1.02 -1.75
C VAL A 96 -7.52 1.13 -1.33
N ASN A 97 -7.86 2.00 -0.37
CA ASN A 97 -9.23 2.16 0.07
C ASN A 97 -10.13 2.73 -1.04
N THR A 98 -9.62 3.64 -1.86
CA THR A 98 -10.36 4.17 -3.01
C THR A 98 -10.66 3.07 -4.03
N LEU A 99 -9.68 2.21 -4.34
CA LEU A 99 -9.87 1.07 -5.25
C LEU A 99 -10.88 0.07 -4.71
N VAL A 100 -10.80 -0.26 -3.42
CA VAL A 100 -11.73 -1.17 -2.75
C VAL A 100 -13.15 -0.61 -2.75
N LEU A 101 -13.33 0.67 -2.43
CA LEU A 101 -14.63 1.34 -2.44
C LEU A 101 -15.27 1.32 -3.83
N ALA A 102 -14.49 1.66 -4.86
CA ALA A 102 -14.98 1.75 -6.23
C ALA A 102 -15.38 0.37 -6.80
N SER A 103 -14.62 -0.68 -6.47
CA SER A 103 -14.78 -2.01 -7.08
C SER A 103 -15.61 -2.97 -6.24
N ALA A 104 -15.75 -2.72 -4.93
CA ALA A 104 -16.47 -3.56 -3.97
C ALA A 104 -16.13 -5.07 -4.09
N PRO A 105 -14.84 -5.47 -4.00
CA PRO A 105 -14.43 -6.86 -4.10
C PRO A 105 -15.04 -7.70 -2.96
N LYS A 106 -15.18 -9.01 -3.18
CA LYS A 106 -15.78 -9.91 -2.19
C LYS A 106 -14.76 -10.61 -1.31
N THR A 107 -13.53 -10.71 -1.78
CA THR A 107 -12.46 -11.41 -1.07
C THR A 107 -11.18 -10.57 -1.08
N LEU A 108 -10.28 -10.88 -0.15
CA LEU A 108 -8.98 -10.21 -0.08
C LEU A 108 -8.13 -10.48 -1.33
N ASP A 109 -8.26 -11.66 -1.91
CA ASP A 109 -7.52 -12.03 -3.13
C ASP A 109 -8.05 -11.23 -4.33
N GLU A 110 -9.37 -11.11 -4.50
CA GLU A 110 -9.96 -10.22 -5.50
C GLU A 110 -9.49 -8.76 -5.31
N ALA A 111 -9.48 -8.28 -4.06
CA ALA A 111 -9.02 -6.94 -3.76
C ALA A 111 -7.55 -6.72 -4.18
N LYS A 112 -6.67 -7.69 -3.96
CA LYS A 112 -5.25 -7.60 -4.33
C LYS A 112 -5.02 -7.51 -5.84
N GLU A 113 -5.95 -8.03 -6.66
CA GLU A 113 -5.89 -7.97 -8.13
C GLU A 113 -6.44 -6.66 -8.72
N LEU A 114 -7.09 -5.81 -7.92
CA LEU A 114 -7.59 -4.52 -8.38
C LEU A 114 -6.44 -3.64 -8.85
N LYS A 115 -6.65 -2.96 -9.98
CA LYS A 115 -5.62 -2.16 -10.63
C LYS A 115 -5.91 -0.68 -10.46
N ASN A 116 -4.85 0.09 -10.20
CA ASN A 116 -4.90 1.55 -10.21
C ASN A 116 -4.88 2.10 -11.65
N ALA A 117 -4.89 3.43 -11.78
CA ALA A 117 -4.87 4.12 -13.06
C ALA A 117 -3.61 3.82 -13.92
N ASP A 118 -2.50 3.44 -13.27
CA ASP A 118 -1.25 3.07 -13.94
C ASP A 118 -1.20 1.58 -14.32
N GLY A 119 -2.29 0.83 -14.09
CA GLY A 119 -2.39 -0.60 -14.39
C GLY A 119 -1.70 -1.52 -13.38
N LYS A 120 -1.19 -0.98 -12.26
CA LYS A 120 -0.58 -1.75 -11.18
C LYS A 120 -1.64 -2.36 -10.27
N SER A 121 -1.50 -3.64 -9.94
CA SER A 121 -2.36 -4.29 -8.96
C SER A 121 -2.06 -3.80 -7.53
N ILE A 122 -3.02 -3.93 -6.62
CA ILE A 122 -2.79 -3.67 -5.19
C ILE A 122 -1.61 -4.51 -4.68
N ALA A 123 -1.50 -5.78 -5.11
CA ALA A 123 -0.34 -6.62 -4.79
C ALA A 123 0.98 -5.98 -5.23
N ASP A 124 1.03 -5.44 -6.46
CA ASP A 124 2.21 -4.73 -6.98
C ASP A 124 2.52 -3.46 -6.17
N LEU A 125 1.50 -2.69 -5.78
CA LEU A 125 1.67 -1.49 -4.94
C LEU A 125 2.30 -1.84 -3.60
N PHE A 126 1.93 -2.96 -2.99
CA PHE A 126 2.54 -3.44 -1.74
C PHE A 126 3.98 -3.88 -1.91
N VAL A 127 4.32 -4.52 -3.05
CA VAL A 127 5.72 -4.87 -3.38
C VAL A 127 6.56 -3.60 -3.51
N ASP A 128 6.11 -2.64 -4.31
CA ASP A 128 6.81 -1.36 -4.53
C ASP A 128 6.99 -0.59 -3.21
N ALA A 129 5.94 -0.54 -2.38
CA ALA A 129 6.00 0.09 -1.06
C ALA A 129 6.94 -0.63 -0.10
N THR A 130 6.99 -1.98 -0.11
CA THR A 130 7.94 -2.76 0.69
C THR A 130 9.40 -2.46 0.31
N VAL A 131 9.69 -2.30 -0.99
CA VAL A 131 11.03 -1.90 -1.47
C VAL A 131 11.36 -0.49 -0.96
N LYS A 132 10.42 0.43 -1.10
CA LYS A 132 10.61 1.84 -0.75
C LYS A 132 10.75 2.06 0.75
N LEU A 133 9.88 1.44 1.56
CA LEU A 133 9.81 1.63 3.01
C LEU A 133 10.70 0.66 3.80
N GLY A 134 11.12 -0.45 3.18
CA GLY A 134 12.02 -1.41 3.80
C GLY A 134 11.39 -2.33 4.84
N GLU A 135 10.07 -2.25 5.08
CA GLU A 135 9.31 -3.03 6.06
C GLU A 135 8.34 -4.01 5.42
N LYS A 136 7.94 -5.03 6.19
CA LYS A 136 6.78 -5.85 5.85
C LYS A 136 5.53 -4.98 5.93
N LEU A 137 4.75 -5.01 4.85
CA LEU A 137 3.42 -4.43 4.80
C LEU A 137 2.39 -5.53 4.59
N ASP A 138 1.22 -5.38 5.20
CA ASP A 138 0.15 -6.36 5.11
C ASP A 138 -1.20 -5.67 4.88
N PHE A 139 -1.84 -5.97 3.75
CA PHE A 139 -3.25 -5.65 3.54
C PHE A 139 -4.06 -6.72 4.27
N ARG A 140 -4.40 -6.44 5.52
CA ARG A 140 -4.91 -7.43 6.46
C ARG A 140 -6.36 -7.79 6.20
N ARG A 141 -7.21 -6.77 6.05
CA ARG A 141 -8.65 -6.95 5.86
C ARG A 141 -9.32 -5.69 5.35
N PHE A 142 -10.51 -5.86 4.84
CA PHE A 142 -11.42 -4.79 4.48
C PHE A 142 -12.87 -5.23 4.66
N GLU A 143 -13.77 -4.25 4.67
CA GLU A 143 -15.22 -4.45 4.57
C GLU A 143 -15.79 -3.36 3.67
N VAL A 144 -16.72 -3.73 2.79
CA VAL A 144 -17.50 -2.79 1.99
C VAL A 144 -18.95 -2.89 2.43
N VAL A 145 -19.51 -1.75 2.80
CA VAL A 145 -20.89 -1.64 3.30
C VAL A 145 -21.70 -0.80 2.33
N GLU A 146 -22.87 -1.28 1.96
CA GLU A 146 -23.86 -0.51 1.21
C GLU A 146 -25.01 -0.11 2.15
N LYS A 147 -25.45 1.13 2.06
CA LYS A 147 -26.59 1.64 2.82
C LYS A 147 -27.83 1.79 1.93
N ALA A 148 -29.01 1.68 2.54
CA ALA A 148 -30.28 2.05 1.92
C ALA A 148 -30.46 3.59 1.83
N ASP A 149 -31.44 4.05 1.05
CA ASP A 149 -31.70 5.48 0.85
C ASP A 149 -32.14 6.19 2.14
N ASP A 150 -32.78 5.47 3.07
CA ASP A 150 -33.23 5.96 4.38
C ASP A 150 -32.18 5.81 5.48
N GLU A 151 -30.94 5.50 5.09
CA GLU A 151 -29.80 5.32 5.98
C GLU A 151 -28.69 6.35 5.70
N VAL A 152 -27.88 6.63 6.73
CA VAL A 152 -26.73 7.52 6.65
C VAL A 152 -25.49 6.85 7.19
N PHE A 153 -24.32 7.14 6.59
CA PHE A 153 -23.03 6.73 7.10
C PHE A 153 -22.47 7.74 8.11
N GLY A 154 -21.91 7.22 9.21
CA GLY A 154 -21.10 7.96 10.17
C GLY A 154 -19.66 7.41 10.16
N PRO A 155 -18.80 7.79 9.21
CA PRO A 155 -17.39 7.39 9.22
C PRO A 155 -16.61 8.26 10.22
N TYR A 156 -15.69 7.64 10.98
CA TYR A 156 -14.83 8.36 11.90
C TYR A 156 -13.43 7.72 11.95
N ILE A 157 -12.40 8.55 11.90
CA ILE A 157 -11.00 8.16 12.01
C ILE A 157 -10.41 8.86 13.24
N HIS A 158 -9.90 8.07 14.19
CA HIS A 158 -9.32 8.56 15.44
C HIS A 158 -7.80 8.31 15.47
N MET A 159 -7.07 9.21 16.15
CA MET A 159 -5.63 9.12 16.39
C MET A 159 -4.85 8.77 15.09
N ASN A 160 -5.11 9.53 14.03
CA ASN A 160 -4.44 9.35 12.73
C ASN A 160 -4.58 7.96 12.11
N GLY A 161 -5.69 7.26 12.36
CA GLY A 161 -5.93 5.93 11.81
C GLY A 161 -5.60 4.78 12.75
N LYS A 162 -5.29 5.03 14.01
CA LYS A 162 -5.19 3.94 15.02
C LYS A 162 -6.53 3.26 15.24
N ILE A 163 -7.62 4.00 15.06
CA ILE A 163 -9.00 3.51 15.11
C ILE A 163 -9.76 4.11 13.93
N ALA A 164 -10.49 3.30 13.21
CA ALA A 164 -11.50 3.73 12.26
C ALA A 164 -12.82 3.03 12.58
N THR A 165 -13.90 3.78 12.48
CA THR A 165 -15.26 3.24 12.70
C THR A 165 -16.17 3.68 11.56
N LEU A 166 -17.12 2.83 11.25
CA LEU A 166 -18.22 3.11 10.35
C LEU A 166 -19.53 2.74 11.05
N VAL A 167 -20.42 3.70 11.16
CA VAL A 167 -21.76 3.50 11.71
C VAL A 167 -22.76 3.71 10.59
N VAL A 168 -23.77 2.85 10.51
CA VAL A 168 -24.93 3.01 9.63
C VAL A 168 -26.13 3.33 10.52
N LEU A 169 -26.74 4.47 10.29
CA LEU A 169 -27.93 4.93 11.05
C LEU A 169 -29.12 4.94 10.12
N LYS A 170 -30.24 4.41 10.61
CA LYS A 170 -31.53 4.41 9.92
C LYS A 170 -32.47 5.46 10.53
N GLY A 171 -33.16 6.21 9.66
CA GLY A 171 -34.17 7.19 10.11
C GLY A 171 -33.60 8.46 10.71
N GLY A 172 -32.34 8.78 10.44
CA GLY A 172 -31.72 10.06 10.80
C GLY A 172 -32.04 11.11 9.73
N ASN A 173 -32.92 12.06 10.04
CA ASN A 173 -33.11 13.30 9.27
C ASN A 173 -32.34 14.42 9.91
#